data_2ce4aa66f050b8c2520bec0710f22ee1
#
_entry.id   2ce4aa66f050b8c2520bec0710f22ee1
#
_cell.length_a   1.000
_cell.length_b   1.000
_cell.length_c   1.000
_cell.angle_alpha   90.00
_cell.angle_beta   90.00
_cell.angle_gamma   90.00
#
_symmetry.space_group_name_H-M   'P 1'
#
loop_
_entity.id
_entity.type
_entity.pdbx_description
1 polymer ?
#
loop_
_entity_poly.entity_id
_entity_poly.type
_entity_poly.pdbx_seq_one_letter_code
_entity_poly.pdbx_strand_id
1 'polypeptide(L)'
;MADTLVIIPAFNEEKNIASVIDRLTNTLNDVDYVIVNDGSIDSTSKICRERGFNIIDLPVNLGLAGAFQTGMKYAHKHGYKYAVQFDGDGQHRPEYIPEMRKKCEKCDIVIISRFVTKKKPFTPRMLGSRLIALAIKVSTGATIHDPTSGMRM
;
A
#
# COMPACT_ATOMS: atom_id res chain seq x y z
N MET A 1 14.83 13.85 5.41
CA MET A 1 14.36 12.52 4.99
C MET A 1 13.25 12.13 5.95
N ALA A 2 12.08 11.82 5.47
CA ALA A 2 10.97 11.39 6.31
C ALA A 2 11.29 10.04 6.95
N ASP A 3 10.63 9.70 8.06
CA ASP A 3 10.76 8.38 8.69
C ASP A 3 9.85 7.31 8.05
N THR A 4 8.93 7.74 7.20
CA THR A 4 7.86 6.94 6.60
C THR A 4 7.95 6.95 5.09
N LEU A 5 8.01 5.75 4.48
CA LEU A 5 7.93 5.56 3.04
C LEU A 5 6.55 5.03 2.64
N VAL A 6 5.91 5.68 1.70
CA VAL A 6 4.68 5.21 1.04
C VAL A 6 5.07 4.42 -0.22
N ILE A 7 4.81 3.13 -0.23
CA ILE A 7 5.08 2.22 -1.34
C ILE A 7 3.81 2.10 -2.18
N ILE A 8 3.92 2.43 -3.47
CA ILE A 8 2.79 2.48 -4.40
C ILE A 8 3.05 1.49 -5.55
N PRO A 9 2.62 0.23 -5.40
CA PRO A 9 2.62 -0.71 -6.53
C PRO A 9 1.68 -0.20 -7.62
N ALA A 10 2.16 -0.20 -8.86
CA ALA A 10 1.40 0.27 -10.02
C ALA A 10 1.56 -0.71 -11.19
N PHE A 11 0.44 -1.11 -11.80
CA PHE A 11 0.42 -1.91 -13.02
C PHE A 11 -0.69 -1.42 -13.94
N ASN A 12 -0.34 -0.77 -15.04
CA ASN A 12 -1.27 -0.15 -16.00
C ASN A 12 -2.20 0.90 -15.35
N GLU A 13 -1.58 1.85 -14.62
CA GLU A 13 -2.27 2.92 -13.88
C GLU A 13 -2.10 4.30 -14.53
N GLU A 14 -1.91 4.38 -15.86
CA GLU A 14 -1.71 5.65 -16.58
C GLU A 14 -2.78 6.70 -16.28
N LYS A 15 -4.03 6.27 -16.00
CA LYS A 15 -5.16 7.16 -15.74
C LYS A 15 -5.19 7.70 -14.31
N ASN A 16 -4.59 6.99 -13.35
CA ASN A 16 -4.76 7.25 -11.94
C ASN A 16 -3.49 7.75 -11.26
N ILE A 17 -2.32 7.27 -11.69
CA ILE A 17 -1.07 7.44 -10.95
C ILE A 17 -0.74 8.90 -10.66
N ALA A 18 -0.95 9.81 -11.62
CA ALA A 18 -0.67 11.22 -11.41
C ALA A 18 -1.55 11.82 -10.31
N SER A 19 -2.86 11.58 -10.35
CA SER A 19 -3.80 12.08 -9.35
C SER A 19 -3.58 11.49 -7.97
N VAL A 20 -3.13 10.23 -7.90
CA VAL A 20 -2.79 9.55 -6.64
C VAL A 20 -1.60 10.23 -5.98
N ILE A 21 -0.53 10.51 -6.74
CA ILE A 21 0.66 11.20 -6.22
C ILE A 21 0.34 12.64 -5.83
N ASP A 22 -0.37 13.37 -6.68
CA ASP A 22 -0.75 14.76 -6.39
C ASP A 22 -1.58 14.83 -5.09
N ARG A 23 -2.53 13.91 -4.90
CA ARG A 23 -3.30 13.84 -3.67
C ARG A 23 -2.43 13.50 -2.46
N LEU A 24 -1.54 12.52 -2.56
CA LEU A 24 -0.64 12.12 -1.49
C LEU A 24 0.22 13.30 -1.03
N THR A 25 0.91 13.95 -1.98
CA THR A 25 1.85 15.05 -1.70
C THR A 25 1.16 16.34 -1.25
N ASN A 26 -0.07 16.60 -1.71
CA ASN A 26 -0.87 17.73 -1.23
C ASN A 26 -1.45 17.49 0.18
N THR A 27 -1.61 16.22 0.59
CA THR A 27 -2.18 15.88 1.90
C THR A 27 -1.10 15.74 2.97
N LEU A 28 0.09 15.23 2.62
CA LEU A 28 1.16 14.91 3.58
C LEU A 28 2.50 15.45 3.07
N ASN A 29 3.18 16.23 3.93
CA ASN A 29 4.49 16.81 3.66
C ASN A 29 5.63 16.10 4.41
N ASP A 30 5.30 15.16 5.29
CA ASP A 30 6.24 14.48 6.19
C ASP A 30 6.42 13.00 5.88
N VAL A 31 6.10 12.61 4.64
CA VAL A 31 6.31 11.26 4.11
C VAL A 31 7.07 11.32 2.79
N ASP A 32 7.91 10.32 2.56
CA ASP A 32 8.47 10.06 1.23
C ASP A 32 7.63 8.98 0.53
N TYR A 33 7.73 8.87 -0.80
CA TYR A 33 7.04 7.82 -1.54
C TYR A 33 7.95 7.21 -2.61
N VAL A 34 7.62 5.98 -3.01
CA VAL A 34 8.18 5.31 -4.18
C VAL A 34 7.08 4.57 -4.94
N ILE A 35 7.01 4.83 -6.24
CA ILE A 35 6.17 4.06 -7.15
C ILE A 35 6.97 2.84 -7.58
N VAL A 36 6.40 1.65 -7.46
CA VAL A 36 6.99 0.43 -8.01
C VAL A 36 6.13 0.00 -9.20
N ASN A 37 6.60 0.36 -10.39
CA ASN A 37 5.96 0.00 -11.64
C ASN A 37 6.23 -1.47 -11.96
N ASP A 38 5.20 -2.29 -11.88
CA ASP A 38 5.26 -3.75 -12.00
C ASP A 38 5.17 -4.22 -13.46
N GLY A 39 6.05 -3.68 -14.30
CA GLY A 39 6.11 -4.06 -15.71
C GLY A 39 4.89 -3.60 -16.52
N SER A 40 4.39 -2.39 -16.27
CA SER A 40 3.29 -1.80 -17.06
C SER A 40 3.64 -1.72 -18.55
N ILE A 41 2.64 -1.95 -19.38
CA ILE A 41 2.74 -1.87 -20.84
C ILE A 41 2.07 -0.60 -21.42
N ASP A 42 1.38 0.17 -20.57
CA ASP A 42 0.78 1.47 -20.89
C ASP A 42 1.74 2.64 -20.63
N SER A 43 1.23 3.87 -20.58
CA SER A 43 2.03 5.08 -20.34
C SER A 43 2.39 5.32 -18.86
N THR A 44 2.15 4.40 -17.93
CA THR A 44 2.41 4.60 -16.49
C THR A 44 3.83 5.06 -16.21
N SER A 45 4.85 4.32 -16.69
CA SER A 45 6.26 4.67 -16.49
C SER A 45 6.62 6.02 -17.11
N LYS A 46 6.14 6.28 -18.33
CA LYS A 46 6.38 7.53 -19.04
C LYS A 46 5.85 8.73 -18.25
N ILE A 47 4.60 8.67 -17.81
CA ILE A 47 3.95 9.73 -17.01
C ILE A 47 4.75 9.99 -15.73
N CYS A 48 5.15 8.95 -15.01
CA CYS A 48 5.92 9.09 -13.78
C CYS A 48 7.26 9.80 -14.01
N ARG A 49 7.97 9.45 -15.08
CA ARG A 49 9.27 10.06 -15.42
C ARG A 49 9.12 11.51 -15.86
N GLU A 50 8.14 11.82 -16.71
CA GLU A 50 7.86 13.21 -17.17
C GLU A 50 7.45 14.11 -16.02
N ARG A 51 6.77 13.59 -15.01
CA ARG A 51 6.38 14.32 -13.80
C ARG A 51 7.49 14.37 -12.72
N GLY A 52 8.64 13.72 -12.95
CA GLY A 52 9.72 13.66 -11.97
C GLY A 52 9.38 12.89 -10.70
N PHE A 53 8.45 11.93 -10.77
CA PHE A 53 8.07 11.09 -9.64
C PHE A 53 9.16 10.07 -9.30
N ASN A 54 9.27 9.74 -8.00
CA ASN A 54 10.19 8.69 -7.55
C ASN A 54 9.64 7.31 -7.96
N ILE A 55 10.29 6.68 -8.93
CA ILE A 55 9.82 5.43 -9.55
C ILE A 55 10.93 4.37 -9.65
N ILE A 56 10.56 3.11 -9.42
CA ILE A 56 11.33 1.93 -9.73
C ILE A 56 10.55 1.15 -10.79
N ASP A 57 11.14 0.96 -11.98
CA ASP A 57 10.57 0.11 -13.02
C ASP A 57 11.08 -1.33 -12.86
N LEU A 58 10.17 -2.28 -12.73
CA LEU A 58 10.49 -3.70 -12.76
C LEU A 58 10.54 -4.18 -14.21
N PRO A 59 11.51 -5.03 -14.57
CA PRO A 59 11.65 -5.51 -15.96
C PRO A 59 10.53 -6.47 -16.39
N VAL A 60 9.84 -7.06 -15.42
CA VAL A 60 8.72 -8.01 -15.63
C VAL A 60 7.67 -7.81 -14.54
N ASN A 61 6.44 -8.20 -14.85
CA ASN A 61 5.38 -8.21 -13.85
C ASN A 61 5.61 -9.34 -12.82
N LEU A 62 5.79 -8.95 -11.56
CA LEU A 62 5.97 -9.84 -10.41
C LEU A 62 4.70 -9.98 -9.56
N GLY A 63 3.64 -9.28 -9.94
CA GLY A 63 2.40 -9.16 -9.18
C GLY A 63 2.52 -8.24 -7.96
N LEU A 64 1.38 -7.89 -7.38
CA LEU A 64 1.28 -6.97 -6.25
C LEU A 64 2.27 -7.29 -5.11
N ALA A 65 2.42 -8.57 -4.78
CA ALA A 65 3.31 -9.01 -3.70
C ALA A 65 4.79 -8.75 -4.04
N GLY A 66 5.20 -9.02 -5.28
CA GLY A 66 6.58 -8.78 -5.73
C GLY A 66 6.92 -7.30 -5.81
N ALA A 67 6.00 -6.48 -6.34
CA ALA A 67 6.15 -5.04 -6.38
C ALA A 67 6.24 -4.44 -4.97
N PHE A 68 5.35 -4.85 -4.06
CA PHE A 68 5.40 -4.40 -2.67
C PHE A 68 6.68 -4.85 -1.96
N GLN A 69 7.12 -6.10 -2.16
CA GLN A 69 8.39 -6.59 -1.60
C GLN A 69 9.58 -5.76 -2.10
N THR A 70 9.58 -5.34 -3.36
CA THR A 70 10.60 -4.44 -3.90
C THR A 70 10.62 -3.10 -3.17
N GLY A 71 9.46 -2.50 -2.94
CA GLY A 71 9.32 -1.28 -2.15
C GLY A 71 9.78 -1.46 -0.70
N MET A 72 9.51 -2.61 -0.06
CA MET A 72 9.99 -2.92 1.29
C MET A 72 11.53 -3.03 1.34
N LYS A 73 12.14 -3.66 0.35
CA LYS A 73 13.61 -3.71 0.23
C LYS A 73 14.20 -2.30 0.04
N TYR A 74 13.55 -1.47 -0.75
CA TYR A 74 13.92 -0.06 -0.92
C TYR A 74 13.84 0.68 0.42
N ALA A 75 12.72 0.55 1.15
CA ALA A 75 12.53 1.17 2.46
C ALA A 75 13.64 0.77 3.44
N HIS A 76 13.92 -0.53 3.56
CA HIS A 76 14.98 -1.05 4.42
C HIS A 76 16.38 -0.51 4.05
N LYS A 77 16.72 -0.55 2.75
CA LYS A 77 18.01 -0.07 2.24
C LYS A 77 18.25 1.42 2.53
N HIS A 78 17.18 2.23 2.54
CA HIS A 78 17.26 3.68 2.77
C HIS A 78 16.98 4.08 4.23
N GLY A 79 16.81 3.11 5.15
CA GLY A 79 16.69 3.37 6.57
C GLY A 79 15.35 3.96 7.02
N TYR A 80 14.28 3.77 6.25
CA TYR A 80 12.95 4.19 6.69
C TYR A 80 12.50 3.35 7.89
N LYS A 81 11.92 4.03 8.88
CA LYS A 81 11.38 3.39 10.08
C LYS A 81 10.05 2.71 9.82
N TYR A 82 9.22 3.32 8.97
CA TYR A 82 7.89 2.84 8.63
C TYR A 82 7.73 2.70 7.11
N ALA A 83 6.98 1.70 6.69
CA ALA A 83 6.62 1.50 5.30
C ALA A 83 5.11 1.24 5.17
N VAL A 84 4.44 1.93 4.26
CA VAL A 84 2.99 1.85 4.03
C VAL A 84 2.72 1.32 2.64
N GLN A 85 1.91 0.28 2.52
CA GLN A 85 1.32 -0.10 1.24
C GLN A 85 0.17 0.85 0.91
N PHE A 86 0.20 1.42 -0.30
CA PHE A 86 -0.80 2.36 -0.79
C PHE A 86 -1.07 2.05 -2.27
N ASP A 87 -2.28 1.58 -2.60
CA ASP A 87 -2.57 1.13 -3.96
C ASP A 87 -2.69 2.33 -4.93
N GLY A 88 -2.22 2.13 -6.17
CA GLY A 88 -2.20 3.15 -7.21
C GLY A 88 -3.56 3.46 -7.86
N ASP A 89 -4.63 2.77 -7.44
CA ASP A 89 -5.99 2.90 -7.97
C ASP A 89 -6.81 4.09 -7.40
N GLY A 90 -6.23 4.84 -6.47
CA GLY A 90 -6.85 6.01 -5.83
C GLY A 90 -7.90 5.72 -4.77
N GLN A 91 -8.14 4.45 -4.40
CA GLN A 91 -9.13 4.10 -3.38
C GLN A 91 -8.63 4.35 -1.94
N HIS A 92 -7.31 4.39 -1.74
CA HIS A 92 -6.71 4.63 -0.45
C HIS A 92 -6.71 6.12 -0.07
N ARG A 93 -6.78 6.39 1.21
CA ARG A 93 -6.87 7.74 1.79
C ARG A 93 -5.59 8.07 2.55
N PRO A 94 -4.76 9.00 2.06
CA PRO A 94 -3.49 9.35 2.71
C PRO A 94 -3.70 9.92 4.12
N GLU A 95 -4.87 10.50 4.40
CA GLU A 95 -5.23 11.10 5.69
C GLU A 95 -5.14 10.12 6.88
N TYR A 96 -5.13 8.80 6.61
CA TYR A 96 -5.00 7.79 7.67
C TYR A 96 -3.54 7.50 8.06
N ILE A 97 -2.55 7.86 7.24
CA ILE A 97 -1.13 7.53 7.48
C ILE A 97 -0.62 8.08 8.82
N PRO A 98 -0.91 9.33 9.23
CA PRO A 98 -0.46 9.82 10.53
C PRO A 98 -1.02 9.02 11.71
N GLU A 99 -2.28 8.58 11.64
CA GLU A 99 -2.87 7.75 12.68
C GLU A 99 -2.26 6.34 12.70
N MET A 100 -1.99 5.76 11.54
CA MET A 100 -1.31 4.47 11.43
C MET A 100 0.07 4.53 12.08
N ARG A 101 0.88 5.56 11.75
CA ARG A 101 2.21 5.78 12.33
C ARG A 101 2.16 5.84 13.86
N LYS A 102 1.22 6.60 14.42
CA LYS A 102 1.03 6.68 15.88
C LYS A 102 0.69 5.33 16.50
N LYS A 103 -0.07 4.48 15.81
CA LYS A 103 -0.40 3.13 16.29
C LYS A 103 0.79 2.17 16.19
N CYS A 104 1.63 2.30 15.17
CA CYS A 104 2.85 1.51 15.02
C CYS A 104 3.91 1.75 16.12
N GLU A 105 3.77 2.79 16.95
CA GLU A 105 4.57 2.92 18.17
C GLU A 105 4.32 1.81 19.19
N LYS A 106 3.19 1.12 19.10
CA LYS A 106 2.72 0.09 20.05
C LYS A 106 2.52 -1.30 19.43
N CYS A 107 2.71 -1.43 18.14
CA CYS A 107 2.54 -2.69 17.42
C CYS A 107 3.36 -2.69 16.13
N ASP A 108 3.71 -3.88 15.64
CA ASP A 108 4.57 -4.07 14.48
C ASP A 108 3.84 -3.86 13.15
N ILE A 109 2.51 -4.06 13.11
CA ILE A 109 1.70 -3.94 11.90
C ILE A 109 0.37 -3.27 12.23
N VAL A 110 0.00 -2.25 11.44
CA VAL A 110 -1.32 -1.62 11.47
C VAL A 110 -2.03 -1.84 10.14
N ILE A 111 -3.25 -2.34 10.18
CA ILE A 111 -4.08 -2.60 9.00
C ILE A 111 -5.34 -1.73 9.08
N ILE A 112 -5.62 -0.93 8.05
CA ILE A 112 -6.87 -0.19 7.94
C ILE A 112 -7.98 -1.16 7.55
N SER A 113 -8.99 -1.29 8.41
CA SER A 113 -10.18 -2.12 8.11
C SER A 113 -11.28 -1.27 7.48
N ARG A 114 -11.80 -1.72 6.35
CA ARG A 114 -12.96 -1.10 5.66
C ARG A 114 -14.28 -1.37 6.39
N PHE A 115 -14.30 -2.28 7.35
CA PHE A 115 -15.50 -2.82 7.96
C PHE A 115 -15.60 -2.61 9.49
N VAL A 116 -14.89 -1.62 10.03
CA VAL A 116 -14.97 -1.32 11.48
C VAL A 116 -16.39 -0.88 11.87
N THR A 117 -17.06 -0.11 11.00
CA THR A 117 -18.39 0.46 11.27
C THR A 117 -19.51 -0.14 10.41
N LYS A 118 -19.18 -0.95 9.41
CA LYS A 118 -20.16 -1.54 8.48
C LYS A 118 -20.15 -3.06 8.58
N LYS A 119 -21.34 -3.68 8.58
CA LYS A 119 -21.44 -5.15 8.47
C LYS A 119 -20.83 -5.61 7.15
N LYS A 120 -19.98 -6.65 7.19
CA LYS A 120 -19.41 -7.26 5.99
C LYS A 120 -20.54 -7.83 5.13
N PRO A 121 -20.64 -7.50 3.83
CA PRO A 121 -21.60 -8.12 2.95
C PRO A 121 -21.32 -9.62 2.82
N PHE A 122 -22.37 -10.42 2.63
CA PHE A 122 -22.23 -11.85 2.39
C PHE A 122 -21.99 -12.08 0.88
N THR A 123 -20.72 -12.21 0.50
CA THR A 123 -20.30 -12.49 -0.88
C THR A 123 -19.26 -13.63 -0.88
N PRO A 124 -19.08 -14.38 -1.99
CA PRO A 124 -18.06 -15.42 -2.10
C PRO A 124 -16.65 -14.90 -1.76
N ARG A 125 -16.32 -13.67 -2.15
CA ARG A 125 -15.06 -13.00 -1.82
C ARG A 125 -14.90 -12.78 -0.31
N MET A 126 -15.99 -12.47 0.39
CA MET A 126 -15.97 -12.29 1.84
C MET A 126 -15.87 -13.61 2.60
N LEU A 127 -16.35 -14.71 2.02
CA LEU A 127 -16.15 -16.05 2.59
C LEU A 127 -14.65 -16.42 2.57
N GLY A 128 -13.95 -16.17 1.45
CA GLY A 128 -12.49 -16.34 1.36
C GLY A 128 -11.73 -15.51 2.41
N SER A 129 -12.10 -14.24 2.58
CA SER A 129 -11.51 -13.37 3.61
C SER A 129 -11.73 -13.90 5.04
N ARG A 130 -12.89 -14.51 5.33
CA ARG A 130 -13.16 -15.13 6.63
C ARG A 130 -12.32 -16.39 6.87
N LEU A 131 -12.12 -17.20 5.84
CA LEU A 131 -11.26 -18.40 5.93
C LEU A 131 -9.80 -18.00 6.18
N ILE A 132 -9.30 -16.96 5.50
CA ILE A 132 -7.95 -16.42 5.74
C ILE A 132 -7.84 -15.89 7.18
N ALA A 133 -8.82 -15.13 7.66
CA ALA A 133 -8.83 -14.63 9.04
C ALA A 133 -8.82 -15.76 10.07
N LEU A 134 -9.57 -16.84 9.80
CA LEU A 134 -9.59 -18.04 10.66
C LEU A 134 -8.24 -18.76 10.64
N ALA A 135 -7.65 -18.96 9.46
CA ALA A 135 -6.33 -19.58 9.34
C ALA A 135 -5.26 -18.82 10.10
N ILE A 136 -5.25 -17.48 9.99
CA ILE A 136 -4.32 -16.61 10.75
C ILE A 136 -4.58 -16.79 12.25
N LYS A 137 -5.83 -16.76 12.69
CA LYS A 137 -6.16 -16.92 14.12
C LYS A 137 -5.70 -18.27 14.68
N VAL A 138 -5.87 -19.35 13.92
CA VAL A 138 -5.44 -20.70 14.33
C VAL A 138 -3.91 -20.81 14.38
N SER A 139 -3.20 -20.23 13.41
CA SER A 139 -1.75 -20.36 13.30
C SER A 139 -0.97 -19.39 14.20
N THR A 140 -1.51 -18.21 14.50
CA THR A 140 -0.78 -17.16 15.22
C THR A 140 -1.45 -16.67 16.50
N GLY A 141 -2.71 -17.07 16.76
CA GLY A 141 -3.53 -16.54 17.85
C GLY A 141 -4.06 -15.11 17.60
N ALA A 142 -3.58 -14.42 16.57
CA ALA A 142 -3.97 -13.02 16.28
C ALA A 142 -5.35 -12.95 15.63
N THR A 143 -6.19 -12.00 16.06
CA THR A 143 -7.48 -11.73 15.43
C THR A 143 -7.39 -10.56 14.48
N ILE A 144 -7.47 -10.83 13.16
CA ILE A 144 -7.46 -9.80 12.10
C ILE A 144 -8.86 -9.69 11.51
N HIS A 145 -9.41 -8.47 11.54
CA HIS A 145 -10.78 -8.21 11.06
C HIS A 145 -10.88 -8.10 9.53
N ASP A 146 -9.87 -7.58 8.84
CA ASP A 146 -9.84 -7.42 7.38
C ASP A 146 -8.46 -7.79 6.80
N PRO A 147 -8.13 -9.10 6.69
CA PRO A 147 -6.83 -9.56 6.21
C PRO A 147 -6.59 -9.24 4.73
N THR A 148 -7.63 -8.84 4.00
CA THR A 148 -7.59 -8.50 2.57
C THR A 148 -7.58 -6.99 2.31
N SER A 149 -7.41 -6.16 3.34
CA SER A 149 -7.22 -4.72 3.16
C SER A 149 -5.88 -4.44 2.50
N GLY A 150 -5.88 -3.56 1.49
CA GLY A 150 -4.65 -3.16 0.79
C GLY A 150 -3.80 -2.18 1.60
N MET A 151 -4.40 -1.33 2.45
CA MET A 151 -3.66 -0.31 3.21
C MET A 151 -3.15 -0.87 4.55
N ARG A 152 -1.83 -1.03 4.63
CA ARG A 152 -1.13 -1.54 5.83
C ARG A 152 0.22 -0.84 6.02
N MET A 153 0.62 -0.66 7.26
CA MET A 153 1.90 -0.09 7.67
C MET A 153 2.62 -1.09 8.57
#